data_e823efea450f30af14184f53bd80955e
#
_entry.id   e823efea450f30af14184f53bd80955e
#
_cell.length_a   1.000
_cell.length_b   1.000
_cell.length_c   1.000
_cell.angle_alpha   90.00
_cell.angle_beta   90.00
_cell.angle_gamma   90.00
#
_symmetry.space_group_name_H-M   'P 1'
#
loop_
_entity.id
_entity.type
_entity.pdbx_description
1 polymer ?
#
loop_
_entity_poly.entity_id
_entity_poly.type
_entity_poly.pdbx_seq_one_letter_code
_entity_poly.pdbx_strand_id
1 'polypeptide(L)'
;MLFRSGSGPGEVDIPRAIAMDSQGRLFVGDRQNNRIQIFDQEGKHIAFWPQFSRPSGVFIDRNDMIYVADSESESVSKNHDGWRRGIRVGSVRDGVVTAFIPDPVEKTTGTSAAEGVAADIDGNVFGAEVGPRRLMKYVKR
;
A
#
# COMPACT_ATOMS: atom_id res chain seq x y z
N MET A 1 -16.04 -14.59 12.64
CA MET A 1 -14.79 -14.48 11.84
C MET A 1 -15.16 -14.18 10.41
N LEU A 2 -14.58 -13.15 9.86
CA LEU A 2 -14.93 -12.66 8.53
C LEU A 2 -13.99 -13.19 7.43
N PHE A 3 -12.75 -13.53 7.77
CA PHE A 3 -11.70 -13.81 6.81
C PHE A 3 -10.92 -15.08 7.16
N ARG A 4 -10.37 -15.72 6.13
CA ARG A 4 -9.52 -16.88 6.25
C ARG A 4 -8.31 -16.75 5.29
N SER A 5 -7.34 -17.63 5.45
CA SER A 5 -6.16 -17.66 4.59
C SER A 5 -6.51 -18.16 3.19
N GLY A 6 -5.94 -17.51 2.17
CA GLY A 6 -6.11 -17.90 0.79
C GLY A 6 -6.00 -16.71 -0.18
N SER A 7 -6.43 -16.93 -1.43
CA SER A 7 -6.33 -15.96 -2.53
C SER A 7 -7.66 -15.57 -3.17
N GLY A 8 -8.77 -16.15 -2.74
CA GLY A 8 -10.10 -15.81 -3.21
C GLY A 8 -10.64 -14.51 -2.61
N PRO A 9 -11.85 -14.09 -3.01
CA PRO A 9 -12.53 -12.95 -2.40
C PRO A 9 -12.78 -13.18 -0.92
N GLY A 10 -12.31 -12.25 -0.06
CA GLY A 10 -12.39 -12.39 1.38
C GLY A 10 -11.34 -13.33 1.99
N GLU A 11 -10.48 -13.93 1.19
CA GLU A 11 -9.30 -14.64 1.66
C GLU A 11 -8.08 -13.73 1.61
N VAL A 12 -7.18 -13.83 2.58
CA VAL A 12 -5.98 -12.98 2.68
C VAL A 12 -4.74 -13.84 2.90
N ASP A 13 -3.60 -13.33 2.46
CA ASP A 13 -2.30 -13.94 2.74
C ASP A 13 -1.32 -12.86 3.22
N ILE A 14 -0.92 -12.98 4.46
CA ILE A 14 -0.07 -12.01 5.17
C ILE A 14 -0.62 -10.58 5.01
N PRO A 15 -1.84 -10.28 5.53
CA PRO A 15 -2.33 -8.91 5.55
C PRO A 15 -1.44 -8.05 6.44
N ARG A 16 -0.98 -6.90 5.91
CA ARG A 16 0.01 -6.06 6.60
C ARG A 16 -0.52 -4.72 7.04
N ALA A 17 -1.56 -4.24 6.42
CA ALA A 17 -2.08 -2.91 6.70
C ALA A 17 -3.58 -2.86 6.48
N ILE A 18 -4.22 -1.94 7.18
CA ILE A 18 -5.64 -1.64 7.01
C ILE A 18 -5.85 -0.14 7.17
N ALA A 19 -6.71 0.43 6.35
CA ALA A 19 -7.16 1.81 6.46
C ALA A 19 -8.65 1.89 6.13
N MET A 20 -9.30 2.96 6.56
CA MET A 20 -10.72 3.19 6.32
C MET A 20 -10.89 4.52 5.58
N ASP A 21 -11.74 4.57 4.58
CA ASP A 21 -12.09 5.80 3.89
C ASP A 21 -13.26 6.54 4.57
N SER A 22 -13.61 7.71 4.03
CA SER A 22 -14.69 8.53 4.59
C SER A 22 -16.08 7.88 4.52
N GLN A 23 -16.25 6.86 3.68
CA GLN A 23 -17.49 6.08 3.56
C GLN A 23 -17.51 4.85 4.45
N GLY A 24 -16.47 4.62 5.25
CA GLY A 24 -16.36 3.46 6.12
C GLY A 24 -15.95 2.18 5.41
N ARG A 25 -15.46 2.24 4.17
CA ARG A 25 -14.91 1.07 3.48
C ARG A 25 -13.52 0.75 4.02
N LEU A 26 -13.23 -0.53 4.15
CA LEU A 26 -11.97 -1.06 4.65
C LEU A 26 -11.05 -1.43 3.49
N PHE A 27 -9.85 -0.87 3.48
CA PHE A 27 -8.80 -1.14 2.48
C PHE A 27 -7.72 -1.96 3.15
N VAL A 28 -7.60 -3.23 2.76
CA VAL A 28 -6.68 -4.20 3.35
C VAL A 28 -5.51 -4.46 2.42
N GLY A 29 -4.30 -4.22 2.90
CA GLY A 29 -3.08 -4.56 2.20
C GLY A 29 -2.83 -6.07 2.25
N ASP A 30 -3.29 -6.81 1.27
CA ASP A 30 -3.16 -8.25 1.12
C ASP A 30 -1.85 -8.57 0.40
N ARG A 31 -0.75 -8.50 1.16
CA ARG A 31 0.61 -8.37 0.64
C ARG A 31 1.06 -9.53 -0.21
N GLN A 32 0.92 -10.78 0.26
CA GLN A 32 1.36 -11.96 -0.50
C GLN A 32 0.54 -12.16 -1.78
N ASN A 33 -0.71 -11.73 -1.78
CA ASN A 33 -1.56 -11.75 -2.96
C ASN A 33 -1.36 -10.53 -3.87
N ASN A 34 -0.44 -9.61 -3.53
CA ASN A 34 -0.07 -8.44 -4.33
C ASN A 34 -1.26 -7.58 -4.73
N ARG A 35 -2.08 -7.21 -3.76
CA ARG A 35 -3.28 -6.42 -4.01
C ARG A 35 -3.76 -5.68 -2.76
N ILE A 36 -4.59 -4.66 -2.97
CA ILE A 36 -5.51 -4.15 -1.96
C ILE A 36 -6.83 -4.89 -2.12
N GLN A 37 -7.43 -5.34 -1.03
CA GLN A 37 -8.83 -5.75 -1.01
C GLN A 37 -9.67 -4.70 -0.33
N ILE A 38 -10.86 -4.46 -0.86
CA ILE A 38 -11.81 -3.51 -0.31
C ILE A 38 -13.03 -4.24 0.21
N PHE A 39 -13.45 -3.90 1.44
CA PHE A 39 -14.59 -4.50 2.12
C PHE A 39 -15.50 -3.43 2.71
N ASP A 40 -16.78 -3.75 2.91
CA ASP A 40 -17.61 -3.02 3.83
C ASP A 40 -17.34 -3.44 5.29
N GLN A 41 -17.96 -2.78 6.26
CA GLN A 41 -17.74 -3.06 7.69
C GLN A 41 -18.34 -4.38 8.15
N GLU A 42 -19.23 -4.99 7.39
CA GLU A 42 -19.79 -6.32 7.61
C GLU A 42 -18.90 -7.43 7.04
N GLY A 43 -17.80 -7.04 6.36
CA GLY A 43 -16.86 -7.98 5.76
C GLY A 43 -17.23 -8.44 4.36
N LYS A 44 -18.21 -7.78 3.73
CA LYS A 44 -18.55 -8.07 2.34
C LYS A 44 -17.47 -7.53 1.42
N HIS A 45 -16.94 -8.39 0.55
CA HIS A 45 -15.95 -8.04 -0.44
C HIS A 45 -16.54 -7.10 -1.52
N ILE A 46 -15.83 -6.01 -1.80
CA ILE A 46 -16.24 -4.99 -2.79
C ILE A 46 -15.37 -5.08 -4.05
N ALA A 47 -14.03 -5.07 -3.90
CA ALA A 47 -13.12 -5.02 -5.04
C ALA A 47 -11.72 -5.54 -4.73
N PHE A 48 -11.01 -5.92 -5.79
CA PHE A 48 -9.55 -6.12 -5.82
C PHE A 48 -8.88 -4.97 -6.54
N TRP A 49 -7.80 -4.42 -5.93
CA TRP A 49 -6.97 -3.39 -6.54
C TRP A 49 -5.51 -3.85 -6.62
N PRO A 50 -5.09 -4.45 -7.75
CA PRO A 50 -3.70 -4.87 -7.95
C PRO A 50 -2.77 -3.73 -8.35
N GLN A 51 -3.29 -2.59 -8.78
CA GLN A 51 -2.51 -1.46 -9.30
C GLN A 51 -1.62 -0.78 -8.26
N PHE A 52 -1.81 -1.07 -6.97
CA PHE A 52 -0.94 -0.59 -5.89
C PHE A 52 0.21 -1.55 -5.57
N SER A 53 0.39 -2.58 -6.38
CA SER A 53 1.41 -3.62 -6.32
C SER A 53 1.45 -4.42 -5.02
N ARG A 54 2.57 -4.47 -4.28
CA ARG A 54 2.77 -5.31 -3.10
C ARG A 54 2.64 -4.48 -1.81
N PRO A 55 1.43 -4.30 -1.27
CA PRO A 55 1.20 -3.35 -0.20
C PRO A 55 1.79 -3.81 1.14
N SER A 56 2.71 -3.03 1.69
CA SER A 56 3.25 -3.17 3.04
C SER A 56 2.56 -2.23 4.02
N GLY A 57 2.30 -0.99 3.63
CA GLY A 57 1.60 0.03 4.40
C GLY A 57 0.51 0.70 3.60
N VAL A 58 -0.57 1.09 4.25
CA VAL A 58 -1.70 1.81 3.63
C VAL A 58 -2.12 2.94 4.56
N PHE A 59 -2.29 4.13 4.00
CA PHE A 59 -2.84 5.30 4.68
C PHE A 59 -3.87 5.97 3.78
N ILE A 60 -4.98 6.42 4.35
CA ILE A 60 -6.00 7.19 3.64
C ILE A 60 -6.20 8.50 4.40
N ASP A 61 -6.05 9.62 3.70
CA ASP A 61 -6.22 10.94 4.30
C ASP A 61 -7.69 11.40 4.31
N ARG A 62 -7.93 12.57 4.91
CA ARG A 62 -9.29 13.13 5.02
C ARG A 62 -9.92 13.50 3.68
N ASN A 63 -9.14 13.61 2.62
CA ASN A 63 -9.61 13.88 1.26
C ASN A 63 -9.78 12.60 0.44
N ASP A 64 -9.76 11.43 1.09
CA ASP A 64 -9.86 10.12 0.46
C ASP A 64 -8.75 9.86 -0.58
N MET A 65 -7.57 10.45 -0.37
CA MET A 65 -6.36 10.06 -1.06
C MET A 65 -5.74 8.85 -0.36
N ILE A 66 -5.37 7.85 -1.13
CA ILE A 66 -4.73 6.63 -0.64
C ILE A 66 -3.23 6.64 -0.94
N TYR A 67 -2.45 6.28 0.06
CA TYR A 67 -0.99 6.17 0.00
C TYR A 67 -0.61 4.74 0.34
N VAL A 68 0.08 4.05 -0.58
CA VAL A 68 0.44 2.64 -0.42
C VAL A 68 1.94 2.47 -0.55
N ALA A 69 2.56 1.97 0.51
CA ALA A 69 3.97 1.63 0.52
C ALA A 69 4.19 0.21 -0.01
N ASP A 70 5.17 0.06 -0.88
CA ASP A 70 5.69 -1.21 -1.39
C ASP A 70 7.19 -1.29 -1.11
N SER A 71 7.58 -2.13 -0.16
CA SER A 71 8.97 -2.27 0.27
C SER A 71 9.71 -3.45 -0.37
N GLU A 72 9.03 -4.30 -1.12
CA GLU A 72 9.57 -5.60 -1.53
C GLU A 72 9.66 -5.85 -3.03
N SER A 73 8.94 -5.10 -3.87
CA SER A 73 9.06 -5.29 -5.32
C SER A 73 10.49 -5.07 -5.81
N GLU A 74 10.94 -5.86 -6.78
CA GLU A 74 12.30 -5.91 -7.34
C GLU A 74 13.40 -6.41 -6.39
N SER A 75 13.10 -6.62 -5.11
CA SER A 75 14.09 -7.11 -4.15
C SER A 75 13.71 -8.46 -3.56
N VAL A 76 12.82 -8.47 -2.61
CA VAL A 76 12.30 -9.70 -1.98
C VAL A 76 11.33 -10.41 -2.91
N SER A 77 10.44 -9.66 -3.57
CA SER A 77 9.49 -10.17 -4.55
C SER A 77 9.88 -9.71 -5.96
N LYS A 78 10.16 -10.67 -6.84
CA LYS A 78 10.62 -10.42 -8.22
C LYS A 78 9.64 -10.92 -9.28
N ASN A 79 8.41 -11.23 -8.87
CA ASN A 79 7.47 -11.98 -9.71
C ASN A 79 6.66 -11.11 -10.67
N HIS A 80 6.83 -9.79 -10.63
CA HIS A 80 6.05 -8.86 -11.46
C HIS A 80 6.97 -7.89 -12.18
N ASP A 81 7.10 -8.05 -13.49
CA ASP A 81 7.87 -7.15 -14.34
C ASP A 81 7.31 -5.72 -14.28
N GLY A 82 8.21 -4.76 -14.10
CA GLY A 82 7.85 -3.35 -14.03
C GLY A 82 7.32 -2.85 -12.69
N TRP A 83 7.11 -3.72 -11.71
CA TRP A 83 6.77 -3.30 -10.36
C TRP A 83 8.01 -2.85 -9.61
N ARG A 84 7.94 -1.64 -9.07
CA ARG A 84 9.06 -1.00 -8.36
C ARG A 84 8.68 -0.70 -6.91
N ARG A 85 9.67 -0.77 -6.03
CA ARG A 85 9.54 -0.32 -4.64
C ARG A 85 9.30 1.17 -4.58
N GLY A 86 8.52 1.61 -3.60
CA GLY A 86 8.22 3.01 -3.37
C GLY A 86 6.82 3.22 -2.81
N ILE A 87 6.32 4.42 -2.94
CA ILE A 87 4.99 4.79 -2.44
C ILE A 87 4.13 5.21 -3.62
N ARG A 88 2.97 4.56 -3.77
CA ARG A 88 1.95 4.91 -4.76
C ARG A 88 0.89 5.76 -4.12
N VAL A 89 0.48 6.80 -4.81
CA VAL A 89 -0.58 7.73 -4.38
C VAL A 89 -1.72 7.68 -5.37
N GLY A 90 -2.94 7.63 -4.88
CA GLY A 90 -4.14 7.59 -5.71
C GLY A 90 -5.37 8.10 -4.99
N SER A 91 -6.53 7.87 -5.57
CA SER A 91 -7.82 8.20 -4.97
C SER A 91 -8.61 6.94 -4.65
N VAL A 92 -9.26 6.90 -3.49
CA VAL A 92 -10.16 5.79 -3.14
C VAL A 92 -11.43 5.77 -4.00
N ARG A 93 -11.74 6.85 -4.72
CA ARG A 93 -12.95 6.99 -5.53
C ARG A 93 -12.92 6.11 -6.78
N ASP A 94 -11.76 6.03 -7.42
CA ASP A 94 -11.59 5.31 -8.69
C ASP A 94 -10.41 4.32 -8.71
N GLY A 95 -9.55 4.36 -7.69
CA GLY A 95 -8.37 3.50 -7.58
C GLY A 95 -7.26 3.86 -8.56
N VAL A 96 -7.33 5.01 -9.22
CA VAL A 96 -6.29 5.44 -10.16
C VAL A 96 -5.05 5.88 -9.41
N VAL A 97 -3.90 5.30 -9.76
CA VAL A 97 -2.60 5.73 -9.25
C VAL A 97 -2.18 6.99 -10.00
N THR A 98 -2.06 8.11 -9.29
CA THR A 98 -1.77 9.42 -9.86
C THR A 98 -0.33 9.87 -9.65
N ALA A 99 0.38 9.26 -8.69
CA ALA A 99 1.78 9.58 -8.41
C ALA A 99 2.53 8.37 -7.87
N PHE A 100 3.83 8.35 -8.10
CA PHE A 100 4.74 7.34 -7.58
C PHE A 100 6.00 7.99 -7.04
N ILE A 101 6.34 7.69 -5.79
CA ILE A 101 7.57 8.11 -5.14
C ILE A 101 8.47 6.87 -5.12
N PRO A 102 9.49 6.77 -5.98
CA PRO A 102 10.36 5.61 -6.03
C PRO A 102 11.23 5.51 -4.77
N ASP A 103 11.65 4.28 -4.44
CA ASP A 103 12.70 4.06 -3.46
C ASP A 103 13.99 4.78 -3.91
N PRO A 104 14.59 5.63 -3.07
CA PRO A 104 15.85 6.30 -3.41
C PRO A 104 17.04 5.35 -3.53
N VAL A 105 16.91 4.10 -3.05
CA VAL A 105 17.96 3.08 -3.16
C VAL A 105 17.73 2.26 -4.42
N GLU A 106 18.60 2.43 -5.43
CA GLU A 106 18.43 1.77 -6.73
C GLU A 106 18.61 0.26 -6.69
N LYS A 107 19.58 -0.21 -5.88
CA LYS A 107 19.91 -1.64 -5.78
C LYS A 107 19.89 -2.10 -4.33
N THR A 108 19.07 -3.10 -4.07
CA THR A 108 18.98 -3.70 -2.74
C THR A 108 18.66 -5.19 -2.83
N THR A 109 19.07 -5.92 -1.81
CA THR A 109 18.71 -7.33 -1.62
C THR A 109 17.66 -7.54 -0.56
N GLY A 110 17.25 -6.48 0.12
CA GLY A 110 16.27 -6.51 1.20
C GLY A 110 15.21 -5.43 1.06
N THR A 111 14.52 -5.15 2.14
CA THR A 111 13.51 -4.08 2.22
C THR A 111 14.20 -2.75 2.46
N SER A 112 14.28 -1.88 1.45
CA SER A 112 14.91 -0.55 1.55
C SER A 112 13.92 0.59 1.52
N ALA A 113 12.77 0.39 0.87
CA ALA A 113 11.70 1.37 0.79
C ALA A 113 10.84 1.39 2.05
N ALA A 114 9.89 2.31 2.10
CA ALA A 114 8.95 2.44 3.19
C ALA A 114 8.07 1.18 3.34
N GLU A 115 7.93 0.72 4.57
CA GLU A 115 6.89 -0.24 4.97
C GLU A 115 5.68 0.47 5.59
N GLY A 116 5.91 1.47 6.45
CA GLY A 116 4.87 2.36 6.96
C GLY A 116 4.77 3.63 6.14
N VAL A 117 3.58 4.17 6.02
CA VAL A 117 3.32 5.41 5.28
C VAL A 117 2.29 6.28 5.96
N ALA A 118 2.47 7.58 5.91
CA ALA A 118 1.51 8.59 6.32
C ALA A 118 1.65 9.82 5.42
N ALA A 119 0.66 10.70 5.42
CA ALA A 119 0.73 11.99 4.76
C ALA A 119 0.13 13.07 5.65
N ASP A 120 0.65 14.29 5.53
CA ASP A 120 0.08 15.45 6.20
C ASP A 120 -0.99 16.14 5.32
N ILE A 121 -1.61 17.18 5.88
CA ILE A 121 -2.67 17.90 5.17
C ILE A 121 -2.17 18.64 3.92
N ASP A 122 -0.90 18.97 3.86
CA ASP A 122 -0.28 19.65 2.72
C ASP A 122 0.13 18.65 1.61
N GLY A 123 -0.05 17.35 1.85
CA GLY A 123 0.29 16.29 0.91
C GLY A 123 1.76 15.88 0.95
N ASN A 124 2.51 16.27 1.98
CA ASN A 124 3.83 15.70 2.22
C ASN A 124 3.69 14.26 2.70
N VAL A 125 4.53 13.38 2.18
CA VAL A 125 4.46 11.95 2.46
C VAL A 125 5.61 11.54 3.37
N PHE A 126 5.31 10.70 4.34
CA PHE A 126 6.29 10.16 5.29
C PHE A 126 6.38 8.65 5.11
N GLY A 127 7.59 8.14 4.98
CA GLY A 127 7.86 6.71 4.85
C GLY A 127 8.75 6.19 5.98
N ALA A 128 8.31 5.15 6.67
CA ALA A 128 9.10 4.45 7.67
C ALA A 128 9.83 3.29 7.02
N GLU A 129 11.13 3.41 6.85
CA GLU A 129 11.99 2.45 6.15
C GLU A 129 12.66 1.49 7.14
N VAL A 130 12.34 0.20 7.07
CA VAL A 130 12.82 -0.81 8.02
C VAL A 130 14.27 -1.16 7.78
N GLY A 131 14.68 -1.49 6.56
CA GLY A 131 16.04 -1.83 6.23
C GLY A 131 17.04 -0.72 6.58
N PRO A 132 16.88 0.50 6.05
CA PRO A 132 17.72 1.64 6.39
C PRO A 132 17.55 2.17 7.81
N ARG A 133 16.51 1.79 8.53
CA ARG A 133 16.18 2.24 9.90
C ARG A 133 16.03 3.74 9.98
N ARG A 134 15.22 4.33 9.10
CA ARG A 134 15.03 5.78 9.05
C ARG A 134 13.60 6.17 8.73
N LEU A 135 13.27 7.44 9.01
CA LEU A 135 12.05 8.10 8.59
C LEU A 135 12.38 9.06 7.45
N MET A 136 11.70 8.90 6.31
CA MET A 136 11.84 9.79 5.16
C MET A 136 10.62 10.71 5.06
N LYS A 137 10.88 11.97 4.71
CA LYS A 137 9.85 12.94 4.34
C LYS A 137 10.03 13.32 2.86
N TYR A 138 8.96 13.16 2.09
CA TYR A 138 8.89 13.57 0.69
C TYR A 138 7.98 14.78 0.59
N VAL A 139 8.56 15.92 0.25
CA VAL A 139 7.83 17.20 0.20
C VAL A 139 7.11 17.34 -1.14
N LYS A 140 5.81 17.61 -1.09
CA LYS A 140 5.03 17.92 -2.28
C LYS A 140 5.43 19.29 -2.83
N ARG A 141 5.66 19.33 -4.12
CA ARG A 141 6.00 20.56 -4.84
C ARG A 141 4.99 20.87 -5.92
#